data_63d3d0516f340b679ea6cc844f90389e
#
_entry.id   63d3d0516f340b679ea6cc844f90389e
#
_cell.length_a   1.000
_cell.length_b   1.000
_cell.length_c   1.000
_cell.angle_alpha   90.00
_cell.angle_beta   90.00
_cell.angle_gamma   90.00
#
_symmetry.space_group_name_H-M   'P 1'
#
loop_
_entity.id
_entity.type
_entity.pdbx_description
1 polymer ?
#
loop_
_entity_poly.entity_id
_entity_poly.type
_entity_poly.pdbx_seq_one_letter_code
_entity_poly.pdbx_strand_id
1 'polypeptide(L)'
;MNDQTTGPVATEMLLRLDSVLSPTKMDLTDDSEQHRGHGGYNPAGESHFSLKIESAAFTGKSRVERQRMIYSALGDLMHERVHALSIRAAAPGE
;
A
#
# COMPACT_ATOMS: atom_id res chain seq x y z
N MET A 1 -3.05 19.67 -5.17
CA MET A 1 -4.05 18.68 -4.76
C MET A 1 -3.43 17.32 -4.57
N ASN A 2 -3.73 16.70 -3.49
CA ASN A 2 -3.21 15.39 -3.18
C ASN A 2 -3.97 14.32 -3.98
N ASP A 3 -3.26 13.47 -4.71
CA ASP A 3 -3.87 12.40 -5.50
C ASP A 3 -4.07 11.12 -4.72
N GLN A 4 -3.66 11.11 -3.47
CA GLN A 4 -3.76 9.90 -2.67
C GLN A 4 -5.18 9.63 -2.25
N THR A 5 -5.48 8.34 -2.11
CA THR A 5 -6.75 7.86 -1.60
C THR A 5 -6.91 8.28 -0.14
N THR A 6 -8.11 8.73 0.23
CA THR A 6 -8.37 9.28 1.56
C THR A 6 -9.44 8.54 2.36
N GLY A 7 -9.87 7.36 1.91
CA GLY A 7 -10.84 6.57 2.66
C GLY A 7 -10.26 6.00 3.96
N PRO A 8 -11.11 5.43 4.82
CA PRO A 8 -10.65 4.95 6.14
C PRO A 8 -9.60 3.84 6.06
N VAL A 9 -9.71 2.92 5.12
CA VAL A 9 -8.71 1.85 4.97
C VAL A 9 -7.39 2.45 4.49
N ALA A 10 -7.45 3.29 3.45
CA ALA A 10 -6.26 3.94 2.92
C ALA A 10 -5.57 4.78 3.99
N THR A 11 -6.34 5.53 4.77
CA THR A 11 -5.79 6.35 5.84
C THR A 11 -5.03 5.49 6.85
N GLU A 12 -5.59 4.37 7.25
CA GLU A 12 -4.94 3.48 8.20
C GLU A 12 -3.68 2.85 7.59
N MET A 13 -3.73 2.47 6.31
CA MET A 13 -2.56 1.93 5.62
C MET A 13 -1.42 2.95 5.61
N LEU A 14 -1.73 4.19 5.27
CA LEU A 14 -0.72 5.26 5.22
C LEU A 14 -0.10 5.51 6.59
N LEU A 15 -0.92 5.54 7.63
CA LEU A 15 -0.43 5.74 8.99
C LEU A 15 0.52 4.62 9.42
N ARG A 16 0.16 3.38 9.16
CA ARG A 16 0.99 2.24 9.54
C ARG A 16 2.31 2.21 8.78
N LEU A 17 2.25 2.46 7.47
CA LEU A 17 3.45 2.48 6.64
C LEU A 17 4.39 3.61 7.06
N ASP A 18 3.82 4.79 7.32
CA ASP A 18 4.61 5.94 7.75
C ASP A 18 5.30 5.66 9.09
N SER A 19 4.58 5.09 10.02
CA SER A 19 5.08 4.81 11.37
C SER A 19 6.23 3.80 11.36
N VAL A 20 6.16 2.78 10.51
CA VAL A 20 7.13 1.69 10.53
C VAL A 20 8.31 1.96 9.60
N LEU A 21 8.05 2.53 8.43
CA LEU A 21 9.06 2.63 7.36
C LEU A 21 9.59 4.03 7.12
N SER A 22 8.95 5.05 7.69
CA SER A 22 9.37 6.46 7.56
C SER A 22 9.70 6.81 6.10
N PRO A 23 8.75 6.61 5.17
CA PRO A 23 9.04 6.78 3.75
C PRO A 23 9.37 8.23 3.39
N THR A 24 10.25 8.40 2.42
CA THR A 24 10.53 9.71 1.82
C THR A 24 9.52 10.06 0.75
N LYS A 25 8.94 9.04 0.11
CA LYS A 25 7.87 9.20 -0.87
C LYS A 25 6.88 8.07 -0.71
N MET A 26 5.60 8.37 -0.84
CA MET A 26 4.58 7.34 -0.74
C MET A 26 3.31 7.78 -1.47
N ASP A 27 2.87 6.95 -2.42
CA ASP A 27 1.61 7.12 -3.14
C ASP A 27 0.79 5.86 -2.99
N LEU A 28 -0.44 6.02 -2.54
CA LEU A 28 -1.38 4.91 -2.41
C LEU A 28 -2.62 5.24 -3.22
N THR A 29 -2.98 4.33 -4.13
CA THR A 29 -4.14 4.50 -5.01
C THR A 29 -5.13 3.38 -4.76
N ASP A 30 -6.40 3.74 -4.63
CA ASP A 30 -7.48 2.76 -4.54
C ASP A 30 -7.93 2.41 -5.96
N ASP A 31 -7.66 1.16 -6.36
CA ASP A 31 -7.96 0.67 -7.71
C ASP A 31 -9.30 -0.05 -7.78
N SER A 32 -10.10 0.00 -6.73
CA SER A 32 -11.34 -0.77 -6.65
C SER A 32 -12.30 -0.50 -7.80
N GLU A 33 -12.34 0.73 -8.29
CA GLU A 33 -13.22 1.09 -9.40
C GLU A 33 -12.86 0.35 -10.69
N GLN A 34 -11.62 -0.02 -10.85
CA GLN A 34 -11.17 -0.75 -12.03
C GLN A 34 -11.68 -2.19 -12.05
N HIS A 35 -12.20 -2.65 -10.91
CA HIS A 35 -12.69 -4.02 -10.77
C HIS A 35 -14.22 -4.09 -10.78
N ARG A 36 -14.87 -2.97 -11.06
CA ARG A 36 -16.34 -2.93 -11.10
C ARG A 36 -16.86 -3.94 -12.13
N GLY A 37 -17.79 -4.77 -11.71
CA GLY A 37 -18.36 -5.80 -12.56
C GLY A 37 -17.54 -7.08 -12.63
N HIS A 38 -16.41 -7.14 -11.98
CA HIS A 38 -15.55 -8.34 -11.94
C HIS A 38 -15.69 -9.04 -10.59
N GLY A 39 -15.31 -10.31 -10.55
CA GLY A 39 -15.24 -11.02 -9.30
C GLY A 39 -14.27 -10.33 -8.37
N GLY A 40 -14.66 -10.21 -7.11
CA GLY A 40 -13.82 -9.54 -6.12
C GLY A 40 -14.08 -8.05 -5.98
N TYR A 41 -14.88 -7.47 -6.86
CA TYR A 41 -15.25 -6.06 -6.71
C TYR A 41 -16.04 -5.84 -5.42
N ASN A 42 -15.63 -4.84 -4.66
CA ASN A 42 -16.31 -4.44 -3.44
C ASN A 42 -16.98 -3.09 -3.68
N PRO A 43 -18.32 -3.02 -3.67
CA PRO A 43 -19.02 -1.75 -3.91
C PRO A 43 -18.64 -0.65 -2.91
N ALA A 44 -18.16 -1.02 -1.72
CA ALA A 44 -17.71 -0.04 -0.74
C ALA A 44 -16.33 0.53 -1.09
N GLY A 45 -15.63 -0.06 -2.06
CA GLY A 45 -14.29 0.36 -2.43
C GLY A 45 -13.25 -0.09 -1.42
N GLU A 46 -12.02 0.42 -1.59
CA GLU A 46 -10.93 0.21 -0.64
C GLU A 46 -10.54 -1.25 -0.42
N SER A 47 -10.61 -2.07 -1.45
CA SER A 47 -10.20 -3.46 -1.37
C SER A 47 -9.00 -3.79 -2.27
N HIS A 48 -8.77 -2.99 -3.31
CA HIS A 48 -7.67 -3.20 -4.27
C HIS A 48 -6.85 -1.92 -4.34
N PHE A 49 -5.55 -2.03 -4.03
CA PHE A 49 -4.69 -0.86 -3.95
C PHE A 49 -3.41 -1.03 -4.75
N SER A 50 -2.85 0.09 -5.18
CA SER A 50 -1.49 0.17 -5.73
C SER A 50 -0.67 1.09 -4.83
N LEU A 51 0.49 0.63 -4.41
CA LEU A 51 1.39 1.36 -3.53
C LEU A 51 2.72 1.60 -4.22
N LYS A 52 3.16 2.86 -4.23
CA LYS A 52 4.53 3.22 -4.58
C LYS A 52 5.15 3.85 -3.34
N ILE A 53 6.27 3.30 -2.87
CA ILE A 53 6.86 3.74 -1.62
C ILE A 53 8.39 3.75 -1.75
N GLU A 54 9.00 4.83 -1.24
CA GLU A 54 10.44 4.96 -1.17
C GLU A 54 10.83 5.13 0.28
N SER A 55 11.79 4.32 0.73
CA SER A 55 12.23 4.39 2.13
C SER A 55 13.66 3.91 2.24
N ALA A 56 14.43 4.59 3.09
CA ALA A 56 15.81 4.17 3.39
C ALA A 56 15.82 2.79 4.07
N ALA A 57 14.71 2.38 4.69
CA ALA A 57 14.61 1.06 5.31
C ALA A 57 14.76 -0.07 4.27
N PHE A 58 14.54 0.22 3.01
CA PHE A 58 14.65 -0.79 1.95
C PHE A 58 16.05 -0.95 1.38
N THR A 59 16.99 -0.12 1.79
CA THR A 59 18.36 -0.16 1.28
C THR A 59 18.99 -1.53 1.56
N GLY A 60 19.50 -2.16 0.52
CA GLY A 60 20.13 -3.48 0.66
C GLY A 60 19.15 -4.64 0.78
N LYS A 61 17.86 -4.39 0.70
CA LYS A 61 16.85 -5.44 0.81
C LYS A 61 16.42 -5.94 -0.55
N SER A 62 16.13 -7.23 -0.65
CA SER A 62 15.60 -7.82 -1.86
C SER A 62 14.14 -7.37 -2.07
N ARG A 63 13.61 -7.60 -3.27
CA ARG A 63 12.21 -7.30 -3.56
C ARG A 63 11.28 -8.03 -2.60
N VAL A 64 11.55 -9.30 -2.34
CA VAL A 64 10.71 -10.10 -1.44
C VAL A 64 10.79 -9.57 -0.01
N GLU A 65 11.99 -9.21 0.44
CA GLU A 65 12.15 -8.65 1.77
C GLU A 65 11.38 -7.36 1.94
N ARG A 66 11.42 -6.50 0.92
CA ARG A 66 10.70 -5.23 0.95
C ARG A 66 9.19 -5.46 1.05
N GLN A 67 8.68 -6.42 0.29
CA GLN A 67 7.26 -6.76 0.34
C GLN A 67 6.86 -7.28 1.72
N ARG A 68 7.70 -8.13 2.31
CA ARG A 68 7.43 -8.64 3.65
C ARG A 68 7.40 -7.53 4.69
N MET A 69 8.30 -6.55 4.55
CA MET A 69 8.32 -5.40 5.46
C MET A 69 7.02 -4.61 5.36
N ILE A 70 6.52 -4.44 4.14
CA ILE A 70 5.27 -3.72 3.90
C ILE A 70 4.08 -4.50 4.48
N TYR A 71 4.00 -5.80 4.22
CA TYR A 71 2.92 -6.63 4.75
C TYR A 71 2.94 -6.64 6.27
N SER A 72 4.13 -6.72 6.87
CA SER A 72 4.26 -6.69 8.31
C SER A 72 3.77 -5.36 8.89
N ALA A 73 4.08 -4.26 8.23
CA ALA A 73 3.64 -2.94 8.68
C ALA A 73 2.12 -2.80 8.61
N LEU A 74 1.50 -3.38 7.57
CA LEU A 74 0.07 -3.31 7.38
C LEU A 74 -0.70 -4.27 8.31
N GLY A 75 -0.06 -5.37 8.70
CA GLY A 75 -0.63 -6.29 9.67
C GLY A 75 -1.99 -6.83 9.27
N ASP A 76 -2.95 -6.73 10.20
CA ASP A 76 -4.28 -7.29 10.03
C ASP A 76 -5.05 -6.75 8.84
N LEU A 77 -4.69 -5.55 8.37
CA LEU A 77 -5.39 -4.95 7.23
C LEU A 77 -5.34 -5.85 6.00
N MET A 78 -4.23 -6.59 5.82
CA MET A 78 -4.09 -7.48 4.67
C MET A 78 -5.08 -8.64 4.70
N HIS A 79 -5.53 -9.03 5.88
CA HIS A 79 -6.51 -10.10 6.02
C HIS A 79 -7.94 -9.60 6.02
N GLU A 80 -8.16 -8.44 6.65
CA GLU A 80 -9.50 -7.99 6.97
C GLU A 80 -10.09 -7.06 5.93
N ARG A 81 -9.25 -6.25 5.28
CA ARG A 81 -9.78 -5.19 4.43
C ARG A 81 -9.15 -5.14 3.04
N VAL A 82 -7.88 -5.46 2.92
CA VAL A 82 -7.17 -5.32 1.64
C VAL A 82 -7.18 -6.66 0.91
N HIS A 83 -7.89 -6.70 -0.22
CA HIS A 83 -8.02 -7.92 -1.02
C HIS A 83 -6.80 -8.14 -1.91
N ALA A 84 -6.26 -7.07 -2.48
CA ALA A 84 -5.08 -7.13 -3.33
C ALA A 84 -4.26 -5.86 -3.19
N LEU A 85 -2.95 -6.00 -3.23
CA LEU A 85 -2.02 -4.88 -3.13
C LEU A 85 -0.88 -5.07 -4.12
N SER A 86 -0.78 -4.12 -5.05
CA SER A 86 0.34 -4.04 -5.98
C SER A 86 1.39 -3.12 -5.37
N ILE A 87 2.65 -3.54 -5.34
CA ILE A 87 3.71 -2.84 -4.60
C ILE A 87 4.86 -2.48 -5.52
N ARG A 88 5.30 -1.23 -5.45
CA ARG A 88 6.59 -0.77 -5.94
C ARG A 88 7.35 -0.16 -4.79
N ALA A 89 8.40 -0.83 -4.35
CA ALA A 89 9.20 -0.39 -3.22
C ALA A 89 10.63 -0.10 -3.69
N ALA A 90 11.14 1.07 -3.32
CA ALA A 90 12.48 1.49 -3.72
C ALA A 90 13.21 2.10 -2.53
N ALA A 91 14.54 1.99 -2.55
CA ALA A 91 15.36 2.77 -1.63
C ALA A 91 15.70 4.09 -2.31
N PRO A 92 16.03 5.14 -1.52
CA PRO A 92 16.41 6.42 -2.12
C PRO A 92 17.59 6.25 -3.07
N GLY A 93 17.48 6.83 -4.24
CA GLY A 93 18.55 6.77 -5.25
C GLY A 93 18.45 5.61 -6.21
N GLU A 94 17.47 4.75 -6.03
CA GLU A 94 17.24 3.64 -6.97
C GLU A 94 16.43 4.07 -8.19
#